data_698628e259f3504e0fbf9a5ebaa73977
#
_entry.id   698628e259f3504e0fbf9a5ebaa73977
#
_cell.length_a   1.000
_cell.length_b   1.000
_cell.length_c   1.000
_cell.angle_alpha   90.00
_cell.angle_beta   90.00
_cell.angle_gamma   90.00
#
_symmetry.space_group_name_H-M   'P 1'
#
loop_
_entity.id
_entity.type
_entity.pdbx_description
1 polymer ?
#
loop_
_entity_poly.entity_id
_entity_poly.type
_entity_poly.pdbx_seq_one_letter_code
_entity_poly.pdbx_strand_id
1 'polypeptide(L)'
;LNALHHGDEYHPVVFVDDNQQLQRSVINGLQVARPEDLEKLVPEHDITQVLLAVPSASPERRREIIDSLVGLPIHVRTVPTVSELLAGEASVNQIRDIDLDDLLGRDPVPPHPELIERCITNKVVMVTGAGGSIGSELCRQIVQSSPQELVLFDNSEYALYSIERELREIIQGMGLELELVALLGSVQDQNRLESVYRTFEVATVYHAAAYKHVPMVEYNIAEGVANNVFGTWYAAEAAHRAGVETFVLVSTDKAVRPTNIMGASKRLAEMILQGLAQQNSETRFCMVRFGNVLGSSGSVVPLFRQQIHDGGPVTVTHPEVSRYFMSIPEAAQLVLQASAMGTGGDVFVLDMGEPVRIVDLARRMIRLSGYDIDADAPATHRIDIEFIGLRPGEKLREELLLGSNETGTGHPMIMRAEEEYLPYNQVQRKLN
;
A
#
# COMPACT_ATOMS: atom_id res chain seq x y z
N LEU A 1 -24.37 5.45 -19.28
CA LEU A 1 -25.00 4.88 -20.48
C LEU A 1 -24.80 5.76 -21.71
N ASN A 2 -25.13 7.05 -21.65
CA ASN A 2 -24.96 7.96 -22.78
C ASN A 2 -23.53 8.00 -23.30
N ALA A 3 -22.53 7.96 -22.42
CA ALA A 3 -21.11 7.88 -22.82
C ALA A 3 -20.77 6.57 -23.53
N LEU A 4 -21.39 5.45 -23.14
CA LEU A 4 -21.20 4.14 -23.76
C LEU A 4 -21.90 4.02 -25.13
N HIS A 5 -23.02 4.72 -25.34
CA HIS A 5 -23.73 4.74 -26.62
C HIS A 5 -23.07 5.61 -27.70
N HIS A 6 -22.18 6.54 -27.31
CA HIS A 6 -21.49 7.43 -28.26
C HIS A 6 -20.13 6.90 -28.73
N GLY A 7 -19.69 5.75 -28.17
CA GLY A 7 -18.47 5.05 -28.57
C GLY A 7 -18.77 3.76 -29.32
N ASP A 8 -17.97 3.42 -30.34
CA ASP A 8 -18.11 2.15 -31.09
C ASP A 8 -17.53 0.94 -30.32
N GLU A 9 -17.05 1.16 -29.09
CA GLU A 9 -16.29 0.17 -28.31
C GLU A 9 -17.17 -0.71 -27.40
N TYR A 10 -18.33 -0.21 -26.95
CA TYR A 10 -19.20 -0.92 -26.02
C TYR A 10 -20.65 -0.95 -26.51
N HIS A 11 -21.27 -2.13 -26.44
CA HIS A 11 -22.69 -2.31 -26.72
C HIS A 11 -23.44 -2.77 -25.46
N PRO A 12 -24.09 -1.86 -24.72
CA PRO A 12 -24.87 -2.22 -23.55
C PRO A 12 -26.04 -3.14 -23.93
N VAL A 13 -26.18 -4.28 -23.27
CA VAL A 13 -27.19 -5.30 -23.57
C VAL A 13 -28.32 -5.29 -22.53
N VAL A 14 -27.99 -5.19 -21.25
CA VAL A 14 -28.90 -5.32 -20.14
C VAL A 14 -28.39 -4.57 -18.92
N PHE A 15 -29.32 -4.01 -18.13
CA PHE A 15 -29.00 -3.57 -16.77
C PHE A 15 -29.24 -4.71 -15.78
N VAL A 16 -28.47 -4.72 -14.70
CA VAL A 16 -28.67 -5.63 -13.57
C VAL A 16 -28.80 -4.81 -12.30
N ASP A 17 -29.86 -5.01 -11.54
CA ASP A 17 -30.12 -4.28 -10.30
C ASP A 17 -30.83 -5.18 -9.29
N ASP A 18 -30.43 -5.10 -8.01
CA ASP A 18 -31.04 -5.85 -6.92
C ASP A 18 -32.34 -5.20 -6.39
N ASN A 19 -32.61 -3.94 -6.76
CA ASN A 19 -33.83 -3.24 -6.40
C ASN A 19 -35.05 -3.84 -7.12
N GLN A 20 -35.89 -4.53 -6.37
CA GLN A 20 -37.09 -5.18 -6.89
C GLN A 20 -38.04 -4.23 -7.64
N GLN A 21 -38.05 -2.93 -7.32
CA GLN A 21 -38.88 -1.94 -7.99
C GLN A 21 -38.39 -1.61 -9.40
N LEU A 22 -37.13 -1.75 -9.67
CA LEU A 22 -36.52 -1.52 -10.98
C LEU A 22 -36.51 -2.76 -11.86
N GLN A 23 -36.59 -3.94 -11.27
CA GLN A 23 -36.58 -5.21 -12.01
C GLN A 23 -37.72 -5.30 -12.99
N ARG A 24 -37.43 -5.83 -14.19
CA ARG A 24 -38.36 -5.94 -15.35
C ARG A 24 -38.78 -4.60 -15.96
N SER A 25 -38.27 -3.47 -15.47
CA SER A 25 -38.44 -2.18 -16.14
C SER A 25 -37.51 -2.05 -17.34
N VAL A 26 -37.78 -1.05 -18.17
CA VAL A 26 -36.93 -0.71 -19.32
C VAL A 26 -36.36 0.70 -19.10
N ILE A 27 -35.04 0.83 -19.08
CA ILE A 27 -34.35 2.10 -18.91
C ILE A 27 -33.53 2.37 -20.18
N ASN A 28 -33.81 3.47 -20.86
CA ASN A 28 -33.20 3.84 -22.14
C ASN A 28 -33.15 2.71 -23.18
N GLY A 29 -34.21 1.92 -23.26
CA GLY A 29 -34.32 0.82 -24.22
C GLY A 29 -33.72 -0.53 -23.75
N LEU A 30 -33.08 -0.58 -22.62
CA LEU A 30 -32.50 -1.79 -22.05
C LEU A 30 -33.36 -2.32 -20.90
N GLN A 31 -33.53 -3.63 -20.84
CA GLN A 31 -34.24 -4.30 -19.76
C GLN A 31 -33.40 -4.31 -18.49
N VAL A 32 -34.05 -4.21 -17.31
CA VAL A 32 -33.42 -4.41 -16.00
C VAL A 32 -33.67 -5.84 -15.54
N ALA A 33 -32.63 -6.64 -15.47
CA ALA A 33 -32.65 -8.02 -15.01
C ALA A 33 -32.28 -8.12 -13.52
N ARG A 34 -32.50 -9.28 -12.94
CA ARG A 34 -32.07 -9.61 -11.58
C ARG A 34 -30.64 -10.15 -11.58
N PRO A 35 -29.88 -10.00 -10.47
CA PRO A 35 -28.55 -10.62 -10.34
C PRO A 35 -28.54 -12.14 -10.61
N GLU A 36 -29.57 -12.86 -10.17
CA GLU A 36 -29.69 -14.32 -10.34
C GLU A 36 -29.89 -14.75 -11.80
N ASP A 37 -30.33 -13.83 -12.68
CA ASP A 37 -30.54 -14.11 -14.09
C ASP A 37 -29.22 -14.05 -14.91
N LEU A 38 -28.12 -13.51 -14.34
CA LEU A 38 -26.84 -13.33 -15.03
C LEU A 38 -26.27 -14.60 -15.63
N GLU A 39 -26.31 -15.73 -14.89
CA GLU A 39 -25.82 -17.03 -15.39
C GLU A 39 -26.48 -17.47 -16.71
N LYS A 40 -27.72 -17.06 -16.94
CA LYS A 40 -28.45 -17.33 -18.18
C LYS A 40 -28.23 -16.28 -19.23
N LEU A 41 -28.23 -15.01 -18.83
CA LEU A 41 -28.09 -13.87 -19.74
C LEU A 41 -26.69 -13.82 -20.39
N VAL A 42 -25.65 -14.19 -19.67
CA VAL A 42 -24.27 -14.18 -20.18
C VAL A 42 -24.13 -15.02 -21.45
N PRO A 43 -24.49 -16.32 -21.48
CA PRO A 43 -24.42 -17.12 -22.69
C PRO A 43 -25.53 -16.79 -23.73
N GLU A 44 -26.69 -16.34 -23.27
CA GLU A 44 -27.85 -16.04 -24.20
C GLU A 44 -27.56 -14.81 -25.07
N HIS A 45 -26.82 -13.84 -24.55
CA HIS A 45 -26.50 -12.58 -25.22
C HIS A 45 -25.03 -12.39 -25.55
N ASP A 46 -24.20 -13.44 -25.44
CA ASP A 46 -22.73 -13.38 -25.65
C ASP A 46 -22.07 -12.22 -24.87
N ILE A 47 -22.48 -12.03 -23.62
CA ILE A 47 -21.94 -10.98 -22.75
C ILE A 47 -20.50 -11.29 -22.40
N THR A 48 -19.57 -10.42 -22.81
CA THR A 48 -18.15 -10.56 -22.55
C THR A 48 -17.65 -9.72 -21.37
N GLN A 49 -18.42 -8.68 -20.99
CA GLN A 49 -18.02 -7.74 -19.94
C GLN A 49 -19.18 -7.34 -19.04
N VAL A 50 -18.88 -7.13 -17.76
CA VAL A 50 -19.76 -6.48 -16.80
C VAL A 50 -19.11 -5.20 -16.29
N LEU A 51 -19.82 -4.09 -16.39
CA LEU A 51 -19.42 -2.82 -15.82
C LEU A 51 -20.10 -2.63 -14.45
N LEU A 52 -19.31 -2.69 -13.38
CA LEU A 52 -19.77 -2.44 -12.02
C LEU A 52 -19.94 -0.93 -11.79
N ALA A 53 -21.17 -0.45 -11.89
CA ALA A 53 -21.54 0.96 -11.78
C ALA A 53 -22.26 1.24 -10.45
N VAL A 54 -21.63 0.90 -9.32
CA VAL A 54 -22.16 1.06 -7.96
C VAL A 54 -21.25 1.95 -7.09
N PRO A 55 -21.01 3.21 -7.48
CA PRO A 55 -20.01 4.06 -6.82
C PRO A 55 -20.38 4.42 -5.37
N SER A 56 -21.65 4.30 -4.98
CA SER A 56 -22.17 4.59 -3.65
C SER A 56 -22.29 3.36 -2.74
N ALA A 57 -22.01 2.16 -3.25
CA ALA A 57 -22.08 0.93 -2.46
C ALA A 57 -20.92 0.88 -1.44
N SER A 58 -21.19 0.33 -0.25
CA SER A 58 -20.14 0.05 0.72
C SER A 58 -19.11 -0.95 0.15
N PRO A 59 -17.86 -0.97 0.65
CA PRO A 59 -16.85 -1.94 0.24
C PRO A 59 -17.32 -3.38 0.41
N GLU A 60 -18.02 -3.70 1.51
CA GLU A 60 -18.61 -5.01 1.74
C GLU A 60 -19.60 -5.39 0.64
N ARG A 61 -20.53 -4.46 0.29
CA ARG A 61 -21.51 -4.71 -0.75
C ARG A 61 -20.88 -4.86 -2.13
N ARG A 62 -19.86 -4.06 -2.43
CA ARG A 62 -19.09 -4.21 -3.68
C ARG A 62 -18.44 -5.59 -3.76
N ARG A 63 -17.83 -6.05 -2.66
CA ARG A 63 -17.22 -7.39 -2.57
C ARG A 63 -18.25 -8.50 -2.81
N GLU A 64 -19.43 -8.44 -2.17
CA GLU A 64 -20.50 -9.42 -2.39
C GLU A 64 -20.90 -9.51 -3.86
N ILE A 65 -21.04 -8.36 -4.52
CA ILE A 65 -21.37 -8.31 -5.95
C ILE A 65 -20.22 -8.93 -6.77
N ILE A 66 -18.98 -8.55 -6.52
CA ILE A 66 -17.81 -9.08 -7.22
C ILE A 66 -17.72 -10.61 -7.01
N ASP A 67 -17.91 -11.09 -5.78
CA ASP A 67 -17.89 -12.52 -5.47
C ASP A 67 -18.95 -13.31 -6.24
N SER A 68 -20.12 -12.72 -6.47
CA SER A 68 -21.17 -13.33 -7.30
C SER A 68 -20.81 -13.41 -8.78
N LEU A 69 -19.89 -12.57 -9.25
CA LEU A 69 -19.43 -12.53 -10.64
C LEU A 69 -18.23 -13.45 -10.93
N VAL A 70 -17.46 -13.84 -9.91
CA VAL A 70 -16.25 -14.67 -10.06
C VAL A 70 -16.49 -16.02 -10.77
N GLY A 71 -17.73 -16.53 -10.71
CA GLY A 71 -18.10 -17.80 -11.37
C GLY A 71 -18.45 -17.68 -12.86
N LEU A 72 -18.55 -16.46 -13.39
CA LEU A 72 -18.97 -16.22 -14.77
C LEU A 72 -17.75 -15.95 -15.68
N PRO A 73 -17.75 -16.43 -16.94
CA PRO A 73 -16.66 -16.19 -17.88
C PRO A 73 -16.77 -14.79 -18.52
N ILE A 74 -16.65 -13.75 -17.71
CA ILE A 74 -16.83 -12.35 -18.10
C ILE A 74 -15.75 -11.47 -17.52
N HIS A 75 -15.31 -10.48 -18.28
CA HIS A 75 -14.39 -9.46 -17.76
C HIS A 75 -15.16 -8.44 -16.92
N VAL A 76 -14.81 -8.33 -15.64
CA VAL A 76 -15.48 -7.38 -14.73
C VAL A 76 -14.66 -6.11 -14.61
N ARG A 77 -15.29 -4.99 -14.94
CA ARG A 77 -14.69 -3.65 -14.88
C ARG A 77 -15.52 -2.74 -13.99
N THR A 78 -14.95 -1.66 -13.51
CA THR A 78 -15.61 -0.73 -12.59
C THR A 78 -15.51 0.71 -13.07
N VAL A 79 -16.46 1.54 -12.61
CA VAL A 79 -16.35 3.00 -12.68
C VAL A 79 -15.73 3.51 -11.37
N PRO A 80 -15.07 4.69 -11.38
CA PRO A 80 -14.55 5.30 -10.17
C PRO A 80 -15.62 5.51 -9.10
N THR A 81 -15.24 5.38 -7.84
CA THR A 81 -16.11 5.66 -6.69
C THR A 81 -16.36 7.17 -6.54
N VAL A 82 -17.41 7.53 -5.79
CA VAL A 82 -17.70 8.94 -5.48
C VAL A 82 -16.52 9.59 -4.72
N SER A 83 -15.87 8.84 -3.85
CA SER A 83 -14.71 9.34 -3.09
C SER A 83 -13.54 9.68 -4.00
N GLU A 84 -13.21 8.83 -4.97
CA GLU A 84 -12.13 9.07 -5.95
C GLU A 84 -12.45 10.24 -6.89
N LEU A 85 -13.71 10.40 -7.25
CA LEU A 85 -14.17 11.53 -8.05
C LEU A 85 -14.05 12.85 -7.28
N LEU A 86 -14.40 12.85 -5.99
CA LEU A 86 -14.29 14.02 -5.13
C LEU A 86 -12.84 14.36 -4.77
N ALA A 87 -11.98 13.35 -4.64
CA ALA A 87 -10.55 13.53 -4.42
C ALA A 87 -9.80 14.04 -5.68
N GLY A 88 -10.46 14.02 -6.84
CA GLY A 88 -9.84 14.38 -8.13
C GLY A 88 -8.89 13.30 -8.69
N GLU A 89 -8.90 12.10 -8.11
CA GLU A 89 -8.04 10.97 -8.50
C GLU A 89 -8.49 10.30 -9.79
N ALA A 90 -9.77 10.47 -10.17
CA ALA A 90 -10.34 9.87 -11.37
C ALA A 90 -11.42 10.74 -12.02
N SER A 91 -11.68 10.49 -13.31
CA SER A 91 -12.82 11.09 -14.03
C SER A 91 -13.92 10.06 -14.25
N VAL A 92 -15.18 10.52 -14.37
CA VAL A 92 -16.38 9.67 -14.56
C VAL A 92 -16.27 8.76 -15.78
N ASN A 93 -15.44 9.10 -16.76
CA ASN A 93 -15.31 8.36 -18.01
C ASN A 93 -14.19 7.28 -17.97
N GLN A 94 -13.53 7.10 -16.83
CA GLN A 94 -12.46 6.10 -16.70
C GLN A 94 -13.05 4.76 -16.24
N ILE A 95 -13.26 3.88 -17.20
CA ILE A 95 -13.55 2.46 -16.93
C ILE A 95 -12.22 1.76 -16.67
N ARG A 96 -12.10 1.08 -15.54
CA ARG A 96 -10.88 0.37 -15.13
C ARG A 96 -11.19 -1.07 -14.70
N ASP A 97 -10.17 -1.90 -14.69
CA ASP A 97 -10.26 -3.22 -14.10
C ASP A 97 -10.50 -3.09 -12.57
N ILE A 98 -11.12 -4.11 -11.99
CA ILE A 98 -11.37 -4.15 -10.55
C ILE A 98 -10.07 -4.02 -9.78
N ASP A 99 -10.06 -3.12 -8.81
CA ASP A 99 -8.95 -2.99 -7.89
C ASP A 99 -8.99 -4.07 -6.80
N LEU A 100 -7.83 -4.35 -6.26
CA LEU A 100 -7.69 -5.33 -5.20
C LEU A 100 -8.33 -4.89 -3.88
N ASP A 101 -8.45 -3.60 -3.64
CA ASP A 101 -9.17 -3.08 -2.50
C ASP A 101 -10.63 -3.53 -2.53
N ASP A 102 -11.24 -3.56 -3.75
CA ASP A 102 -12.56 -4.11 -3.98
C ASP A 102 -12.63 -5.64 -3.69
N LEU A 103 -11.51 -6.36 -3.88
CA LEU A 103 -11.44 -7.81 -3.66
C LEU A 103 -11.22 -8.19 -2.19
N LEU A 104 -10.53 -7.37 -1.43
CA LEU A 104 -10.22 -7.65 -0.03
C LEU A 104 -11.36 -7.25 0.90
N GLY A 105 -12.26 -6.36 0.48
CA GLY A 105 -13.44 -5.95 1.23
C GLY A 105 -13.13 -5.42 2.62
N ARG A 106 -12.03 -4.67 2.75
CA ARG A 106 -11.61 -4.05 3.99
C ARG A 106 -12.16 -2.63 4.06
N ASP A 107 -12.90 -2.32 5.11
CA ASP A 107 -13.37 -0.96 5.34
C ASP A 107 -12.25 -0.09 5.91
N PRO A 108 -11.87 1.01 5.22
CA PRO A 108 -10.91 1.95 5.78
C PRO A 108 -11.50 2.59 7.05
N VAL A 109 -10.72 2.59 8.11
CA VAL A 109 -11.10 3.29 9.35
C VAL A 109 -10.89 4.78 9.14
N PRO A 110 -11.88 5.63 9.45
CA PRO A 110 -11.74 7.07 9.34
C PRO A 110 -10.53 7.58 10.14
N PRO A 111 -9.75 8.54 9.61
CA PRO A 111 -8.61 9.09 10.32
C PRO A 111 -9.05 9.80 11.60
N HIS A 112 -8.20 9.75 12.62
CA HIS A 112 -8.30 10.61 13.80
C HIS A 112 -7.51 11.92 13.55
N PRO A 113 -8.16 13.05 13.23
CA PRO A 113 -7.46 14.28 12.86
C PRO A 113 -6.46 14.74 13.92
N GLU A 114 -6.81 14.62 15.20
CA GLU A 114 -5.95 15.02 16.33
C GLU A 114 -4.58 14.30 16.35
N LEU A 115 -4.54 13.04 15.88
CA LEU A 115 -3.29 12.29 15.80
C LEU A 115 -2.42 12.75 14.63
N ILE A 116 -3.04 13.11 13.51
CA ILE A 116 -2.32 13.60 12.33
C ILE A 116 -1.78 15.01 12.60
N GLU A 117 -2.60 15.90 13.14
CA GLU A 117 -2.24 17.29 13.45
C GLU A 117 -0.99 17.38 14.34
N ARG A 118 -0.86 16.52 15.34
CA ARG A 118 0.22 16.57 16.33
C ARG A 118 1.63 16.53 15.74
N CYS A 119 1.83 15.81 14.64
CA CYS A 119 3.16 15.60 14.04
C CYS A 119 3.34 16.33 12.70
N ILE A 120 2.27 16.91 12.14
CA ILE A 120 2.30 17.44 10.76
C ILE A 120 1.88 18.91 10.72
N THR A 121 0.73 19.27 11.30
CA THR A 121 0.15 20.60 11.14
C THR A 121 1.06 21.71 11.68
N ASN A 122 1.32 22.71 10.84
CA ASN A 122 2.24 23.81 11.12
C ASN A 122 3.68 23.38 11.45
N LYS A 123 4.13 22.24 10.93
CA LYS A 123 5.49 21.72 11.10
C LYS A 123 6.19 21.54 9.78
N VAL A 124 7.50 21.63 9.80
CA VAL A 124 8.33 21.19 8.68
C VAL A 124 8.47 19.67 8.75
N VAL A 125 7.99 19.01 7.71
CA VAL A 125 7.96 17.54 7.63
C VAL A 125 8.88 17.09 6.51
N MET A 126 9.71 16.09 6.77
CA MET A 126 10.56 15.47 5.76
C MET A 126 10.18 13.99 5.55
N VAL A 127 10.09 13.59 4.28
CA VAL A 127 9.92 12.19 3.89
C VAL A 127 11.15 11.72 3.14
N THR A 128 11.84 10.69 3.64
CA THR A 128 12.91 10.01 2.91
C THR A 128 12.36 8.81 2.14
N GLY A 129 12.90 8.55 0.95
CA GLY A 129 12.28 7.59 0.03
C GLY A 129 10.93 8.13 -0.50
N ALA A 130 10.86 9.46 -0.70
CA ALA A 130 9.64 10.19 -1.05
C ALA A 130 9.02 9.73 -2.38
N GLY A 131 9.83 9.25 -3.32
CA GLY A 131 9.37 8.71 -4.60
C GLY A 131 8.94 7.24 -4.57
N GLY A 132 9.11 6.55 -3.43
CA GLY A 132 8.66 5.17 -3.24
C GLY A 132 7.14 5.06 -3.04
N SER A 133 6.58 3.84 -3.12
CA SER A 133 5.13 3.63 -3.02
C SER A 133 4.52 4.16 -1.70
N ILE A 134 5.16 3.91 -0.55
CA ILE A 134 4.71 4.42 0.74
C ILE A 134 5.10 5.89 0.92
N GLY A 135 6.34 6.27 0.54
CA GLY A 135 6.83 7.64 0.68
C GLY A 135 5.98 8.64 -0.10
N SER A 136 5.62 8.33 -1.34
CA SER A 136 4.77 9.19 -2.17
C SER A 136 3.38 9.36 -1.59
N GLU A 137 2.80 8.29 -1.05
CA GLU A 137 1.48 8.36 -0.43
C GLU A 137 1.51 9.15 0.90
N LEU A 138 2.55 8.95 1.71
CA LEU A 138 2.76 9.79 2.89
C LEU A 138 2.80 11.28 2.49
N CYS A 139 3.53 11.62 1.42
CA CYS A 139 3.61 13.00 0.93
C CYS A 139 2.23 13.54 0.50
N ARG A 140 1.41 12.76 -0.22
CA ARG A 140 0.05 13.16 -0.63
C ARG A 140 -0.83 13.50 0.57
N GLN A 141 -0.81 12.64 1.60
CA GLN A 141 -1.63 12.83 2.81
C GLN A 141 -1.10 13.95 3.71
N ILE A 142 0.23 14.12 3.78
CA ILE A 142 0.86 15.22 4.51
C ILE A 142 0.45 16.57 3.91
N VAL A 143 0.45 16.72 2.59
CA VAL A 143 0.00 17.95 1.90
C VAL A 143 -1.42 18.35 2.33
N GLN A 144 -2.31 17.38 2.49
CA GLN A 144 -3.70 17.62 2.91
C GLN A 144 -3.83 17.98 4.41
N SER A 145 -2.77 17.78 5.19
CA SER A 145 -2.75 17.99 6.65
C SER A 145 -2.13 19.31 7.09
N SER A 146 -1.99 20.26 6.15
CA SER A 146 -1.50 21.64 6.39
C SER A 146 -0.14 21.70 7.10
N PRO A 147 0.92 21.06 6.58
CA PRO A 147 2.27 21.28 7.11
C PRO A 147 2.73 22.71 6.82
N GLN A 148 3.74 23.18 7.56
CA GLN A 148 4.38 24.45 7.26
C GLN A 148 5.21 24.35 5.97
N GLU A 149 5.95 23.25 5.82
CA GLU A 149 6.80 22.94 4.68
C GLU A 149 6.92 21.42 4.53
N LEU A 150 7.03 20.93 3.29
CA LEU A 150 7.27 19.50 3.01
C LEU A 150 8.57 19.32 2.24
N VAL A 151 9.52 18.59 2.84
CA VAL A 151 10.80 18.26 2.24
C VAL A 151 10.78 16.82 1.72
N LEU A 152 10.92 16.67 0.42
CA LEU A 152 11.05 15.37 -0.26
C LEU A 152 12.53 15.00 -0.39
N PHE A 153 12.91 13.81 0.05
CA PHE A 153 14.29 13.34 -0.07
C PHE A 153 14.33 11.93 -0.68
N ASP A 154 15.00 11.80 -1.80
CA ASP A 154 15.12 10.50 -2.50
C ASP A 154 16.46 10.43 -3.24
N ASN A 155 16.95 9.21 -3.47
CA ASN A 155 18.14 8.97 -4.28
C ASN A 155 17.83 8.72 -5.76
N SER A 156 16.56 8.51 -6.12
CA SER A 156 16.08 8.34 -7.49
C SER A 156 15.60 9.67 -8.06
N GLU A 157 16.38 10.25 -8.98
CA GLU A 157 16.00 11.49 -9.66
C GLU A 157 14.61 11.40 -10.31
N TYR A 158 14.34 10.32 -11.05
CA TYR A 158 13.06 10.13 -11.73
C TYR A 158 11.88 10.05 -10.77
N ALA A 159 12.03 9.27 -9.70
CA ALA A 159 10.97 9.09 -8.71
C ALA A 159 10.69 10.40 -7.96
N LEU A 160 11.75 11.11 -7.58
CA LEU A 160 11.66 12.42 -6.92
C LEU A 160 10.98 13.47 -7.81
N TYR A 161 11.40 13.58 -9.07
CA TYR A 161 10.79 14.49 -10.04
C TYR A 161 9.29 14.17 -10.26
N SER A 162 8.95 12.89 -10.35
CA SER A 162 7.57 12.46 -10.60
C SER A 162 6.65 12.85 -9.45
N ILE A 163 7.04 12.60 -8.21
CA ILE A 163 6.23 12.94 -7.04
C ILE A 163 6.19 14.46 -6.81
N GLU A 164 7.30 15.17 -7.01
CA GLU A 164 7.31 16.64 -6.89
C GLU A 164 6.30 17.28 -7.84
N ARG A 165 6.31 16.87 -9.13
CA ARG A 165 5.38 17.38 -10.13
C ARG A 165 3.92 17.12 -9.72
N GLU A 166 3.62 15.90 -9.33
CA GLU A 166 2.27 15.50 -8.90
C GLU A 166 1.79 16.33 -7.69
N LEU A 167 2.65 16.48 -6.67
CA LEU A 167 2.29 17.25 -5.48
C LEU A 167 2.09 18.75 -5.80
N ARG A 168 2.87 19.34 -6.71
CA ARG A 168 2.64 20.71 -7.16
C ARG A 168 1.28 20.88 -7.85
N GLU A 169 0.86 19.89 -8.65
CA GLU A 169 -0.47 19.89 -9.28
C GLU A 169 -1.57 19.79 -8.22
N ILE A 170 -1.41 18.95 -7.18
CA ILE A 170 -2.36 18.82 -6.05
C ILE A 170 -2.43 20.14 -5.27
N ILE A 171 -1.29 20.69 -4.86
CA ILE A 171 -1.19 21.96 -4.10
C ILE A 171 -1.89 23.09 -4.86
N GLN A 172 -1.62 23.21 -6.17
CA GLN A 172 -2.25 24.20 -7.02
C GLN A 172 -3.76 23.97 -7.16
N GLY A 173 -4.18 22.71 -7.37
CA GLY A 173 -5.60 22.35 -7.52
C GLY A 173 -6.42 22.61 -6.26
N MET A 174 -5.82 22.46 -5.08
CA MET A 174 -6.42 22.74 -3.77
C MET A 174 -6.30 24.23 -3.35
N GLY A 175 -5.53 25.04 -4.07
CA GLY A 175 -5.29 26.43 -3.72
C GLY A 175 -4.51 26.60 -2.41
N LEU A 176 -3.62 25.65 -2.07
CA LEU A 176 -2.82 25.70 -0.85
C LEU A 176 -1.56 26.56 -1.05
N GLU A 177 -1.19 27.31 -0.01
CA GLU A 177 0.11 27.99 0.10
C GLU A 177 1.06 27.09 0.92
N LEU A 178 1.71 26.15 0.25
CA LEU A 178 2.64 25.21 0.87
C LEU A 178 3.99 25.24 0.15
N GLU A 179 5.07 25.41 0.91
CA GLU A 179 6.42 25.27 0.38
C GLU A 179 6.78 23.78 0.22
N LEU A 180 7.16 23.42 -1.00
CA LEU A 180 7.54 22.05 -1.38
C LEU A 180 8.99 22.07 -1.86
N VAL A 181 9.87 21.36 -1.15
CA VAL A 181 11.30 21.26 -1.44
C VAL A 181 11.68 19.86 -1.82
N ALA A 182 12.25 19.65 -3.01
CA ALA A 182 12.73 18.36 -3.49
C ALA A 182 14.25 18.28 -3.45
N LEU A 183 14.81 17.35 -2.69
CA LEU A 183 16.24 17.19 -2.48
C LEU A 183 16.70 15.79 -2.92
N LEU A 184 17.56 15.75 -3.91
CA LEU A 184 18.23 14.52 -4.35
C LEU A 184 19.36 14.16 -3.38
N GLY A 185 19.34 12.96 -2.81
CA GLY A 185 20.38 12.49 -1.91
C GLY A 185 20.19 11.09 -1.38
N SER A 186 21.26 10.50 -0.86
CA SER A 186 21.27 9.18 -0.24
C SER A 186 21.16 9.29 1.28
N VAL A 187 20.35 8.43 1.90
CA VAL A 187 20.25 8.31 3.36
C VAL A 187 21.55 7.76 4.00
N GLN A 188 22.50 7.32 3.19
CA GLN A 188 23.83 6.90 3.64
C GLN A 188 24.79 8.10 3.86
N ASP A 189 24.39 9.31 3.46
CA ASP A 189 25.17 10.55 3.68
C ASP A 189 24.65 11.27 4.94
N GLN A 190 25.26 10.93 6.09
CA GLN A 190 24.91 11.50 7.38
C GLN A 190 25.08 13.02 7.44
N ASN A 191 26.16 13.55 6.84
CA ASN A 191 26.44 14.99 6.88
C ASN A 191 25.40 15.78 6.09
N ARG A 192 25.00 15.26 4.93
CA ARG A 192 23.93 15.85 4.13
C ARG A 192 22.60 15.84 4.87
N LEU A 193 22.23 14.71 5.48
CA LEU A 193 20.99 14.61 6.27
C LEU A 193 20.98 15.61 7.43
N GLU A 194 22.06 15.69 8.21
CA GLU A 194 22.16 16.65 9.33
C GLU A 194 22.08 18.09 8.83
N SER A 195 22.74 18.42 7.71
CA SER A 195 22.64 19.73 7.10
C SER A 195 21.21 20.07 6.67
N VAL A 196 20.50 19.13 6.03
CA VAL A 196 19.11 19.31 5.62
C VAL A 196 18.20 19.51 6.83
N TYR A 197 18.30 18.67 7.86
CA TYR A 197 17.48 18.79 9.06
C TYR A 197 17.65 20.14 9.75
N ARG A 198 18.89 20.65 9.85
CA ARG A 198 19.18 21.96 10.46
C ARG A 198 18.75 23.13 9.58
N THR A 199 18.97 23.05 8.25
CA THR A 199 18.68 24.14 7.33
C THR A 199 17.18 24.42 7.24
N PHE A 200 16.38 23.36 7.20
CA PHE A 200 14.91 23.46 7.08
C PHE A 200 14.21 23.38 8.43
N GLU A 201 14.94 23.29 9.56
CA GLU A 201 14.35 23.13 10.90
C GLU A 201 13.32 22.00 10.97
N VAL A 202 13.68 20.84 10.39
CA VAL A 202 12.77 19.69 10.26
C VAL A 202 12.30 19.22 11.63
N ALA A 203 10.99 19.26 11.87
CA ALA A 203 10.37 18.80 13.12
C ALA A 203 10.00 17.32 13.08
N THR A 204 9.54 16.81 11.94
CA THR A 204 9.10 15.41 11.80
C THR A 204 9.72 14.75 10.58
N VAL A 205 10.27 13.55 10.77
CA VAL A 205 10.83 12.71 9.69
C VAL A 205 10.05 11.41 9.56
N TYR A 206 9.56 11.15 8.36
CA TYR A 206 9.06 9.83 7.96
C TYR A 206 10.11 9.13 7.10
N HIS A 207 10.76 8.11 7.67
CA HIS A 207 11.85 7.38 7.03
C HIS A 207 11.32 6.15 6.29
N ALA A 208 10.99 6.33 5.00
CA ALA A 208 10.50 5.26 4.12
C ALA A 208 11.56 4.74 3.14
N ALA A 209 12.76 5.31 3.14
CA ALA A 209 13.88 4.87 2.29
C ALA A 209 14.38 3.48 2.71
N ALA A 210 14.15 2.47 1.87
CA ALA A 210 14.64 1.11 2.11
C ALA A 210 14.64 0.27 0.82
N TYR A 211 15.55 -0.69 0.72
CA TYR A 211 15.45 -1.79 -0.23
C TYR A 211 14.55 -2.89 0.35
N LYS A 212 13.43 -3.19 -0.33
CA LYS A 212 12.35 -4.06 0.19
C LYS A 212 12.23 -5.43 -0.50
N HIS A 213 12.78 -5.58 -1.69
CA HIS A 213 12.67 -6.82 -2.46
C HIS A 213 13.58 -7.90 -1.91
N VAL A 214 13.00 -8.91 -1.22
CA VAL A 214 13.75 -9.97 -0.54
C VAL A 214 14.77 -10.63 -1.47
N PRO A 215 14.43 -11.14 -2.67
CA PRO A 215 15.42 -11.78 -3.53
C PRO A 215 16.55 -10.85 -3.98
N MET A 216 16.23 -9.56 -4.24
CA MET A 216 17.26 -8.59 -4.64
C MET A 216 18.25 -8.33 -3.51
N VAL A 217 17.76 -8.21 -2.27
CA VAL A 217 18.62 -7.99 -1.10
C VAL A 217 19.45 -9.23 -0.79
N GLU A 218 18.90 -10.44 -0.95
CA GLU A 218 19.67 -11.68 -0.80
C GLU A 218 20.87 -11.78 -1.76
N TYR A 219 20.72 -11.28 -2.99
CA TYR A 219 21.84 -11.21 -3.96
C TYR A 219 22.74 -9.99 -3.80
N ASN A 220 22.33 -8.98 -3.02
CA ASN A 220 23.04 -7.71 -2.82
C ASN A 220 23.12 -7.35 -1.34
N ILE A 221 23.66 -8.26 -0.53
CA ILE A 221 23.66 -8.16 0.94
C ILE A 221 24.33 -6.87 1.42
N ALA A 222 25.51 -6.54 0.89
CA ALA A 222 26.25 -5.35 1.30
C ALA A 222 25.44 -4.07 1.08
N GLU A 223 24.82 -3.92 -0.10
CA GLU A 223 23.96 -2.78 -0.44
C GLU A 223 22.71 -2.73 0.42
N GLY A 224 22.09 -3.90 0.66
CA GLY A 224 20.92 -4.02 1.53
C GLY A 224 21.22 -3.56 2.95
N VAL A 225 22.33 -3.99 3.51
CA VAL A 225 22.80 -3.59 4.86
C VAL A 225 23.21 -2.12 4.88
N ALA A 226 23.99 -1.66 3.90
CA ALA A 226 24.42 -0.25 3.82
C ALA A 226 23.22 0.70 3.79
N ASN A 227 22.20 0.40 2.97
CA ASN A 227 21.02 1.26 2.87
C ASN A 227 20.06 1.11 4.05
N ASN A 228 19.66 -0.13 4.39
CA ASN A 228 18.60 -0.34 5.37
C ASN A 228 19.08 -0.18 6.82
N VAL A 229 20.31 -0.59 7.13
CA VAL A 229 20.87 -0.51 8.50
C VAL A 229 21.61 0.80 8.69
N PHE A 230 22.69 1.02 7.92
CA PHE A 230 23.53 2.21 8.09
C PHE A 230 22.80 3.47 7.65
N GLY A 231 22.01 3.43 6.55
CA GLY A 231 21.20 4.57 6.14
C GLY A 231 20.18 4.97 7.21
N THR A 232 19.49 4.01 7.86
CA THR A 232 18.59 4.31 8.98
C THR A 232 19.36 4.82 10.19
N TRP A 233 20.52 4.22 10.51
CA TRP A 233 21.34 4.68 11.62
C TRP A 233 21.80 6.13 11.45
N TYR A 234 22.36 6.45 10.30
CA TYR A 234 22.84 7.81 9.97
C TYR A 234 21.70 8.83 9.97
N ALA A 235 20.55 8.47 9.41
CA ALA A 235 19.38 9.32 9.41
C ALA A 235 18.87 9.60 10.84
N ALA A 236 18.81 8.58 11.68
CA ALA A 236 18.35 8.71 13.07
C ALA A 236 19.33 9.50 13.95
N GLU A 237 20.66 9.25 13.83
CA GLU A 237 21.66 10.02 14.54
C GLU A 237 21.69 11.49 14.10
N ALA A 238 21.57 11.75 12.78
CA ALA A 238 21.49 13.11 12.26
C ALA A 238 20.24 13.83 12.80
N ALA A 239 19.10 13.14 12.87
CA ALA A 239 17.86 13.67 13.44
C ALA A 239 18.01 14.01 14.93
N HIS A 240 18.61 13.11 15.71
CA HIS A 240 18.90 13.36 17.13
C HIS A 240 19.81 14.59 17.32
N ARG A 241 20.91 14.70 16.55
CA ARG A 241 21.85 15.84 16.64
C ARG A 241 21.25 17.16 16.17
N ALA A 242 20.29 17.11 15.24
CA ALA A 242 19.62 18.30 14.73
C ALA A 242 18.41 18.74 15.58
N GLY A 243 17.99 17.95 16.57
CA GLY A 243 16.85 18.27 17.42
C GLY A 243 15.49 18.01 16.76
N VAL A 244 15.42 17.05 15.82
CA VAL A 244 14.14 16.61 15.22
C VAL A 244 13.23 16.07 16.33
N GLU A 245 11.99 16.54 16.39
CA GLU A 245 11.04 16.14 17.45
C GLU A 245 10.56 14.68 17.31
N THR A 246 10.28 14.26 16.07
CA THR A 246 9.72 12.93 15.80
C THR A 246 10.39 12.26 14.61
N PHE A 247 10.86 11.03 14.79
CA PHE A 247 11.44 10.22 13.73
C PHE A 247 10.68 8.88 13.64
N VAL A 248 10.06 8.62 12.48
CA VAL A 248 9.22 7.44 12.24
C VAL A 248 9.87 6.54 11.21
N LEU A 249 10.21 5.32 11.58
CA LEU A 249 10.71 4.31 10.66
C LEU A 249 9.54 3.50 10.08
N VAL A 250 9.37 3.52 8.78
CA VAL A 250 8.52 2.56 8.08
C VAL A 250 9.19 1.19 8.10
N SER A 251 8.59 0.22 8.80
CA SER A 251 9.10 -1.14 8.95
C SER A 251 8.20 -2.18 8.27
N THR A 252 8.33 -3.45 8.60
CA THR A 252 7.68 -4.55 7.91
C THR A 252 7.44 -5.75 8.85
N ASP A 253 6.44 -6.57 8.55
CA ASP A 253 6.19 -7.89 9.12
C ASP A 253 7.41 -8.83 9.02
N LYS A 254 8.24 -8.67 7.99
CA LYS A 254 9.45 -9.49 7.76
C LYS A 254 10.58 -9.23 8.76
N ALA A 255 10.49 -8.17 9.57
CA ALA A 255 11.36 -7.92 10.72
C ALA A 255 11.06 -8.85 11.91
N VAL A 256 9.90 -9.53 11.92
CA VAL A 256 9.51 -10.51 12.94
C VAL A 256 10.16 -11.86 12.62
N ARG A 257 10.97 -12.41 13.54
CA ARG A 257 11.73 -13.67 13.33
C ARG A 257 12.31 -13.77 11.92
N PRO A 258 13.18 -12.84 11.51
CA PRO A 258 13.64 -12.72 10.14
C PRO A 258 14.35 -14.00 9.66
N THR A 259 13.96 -14.48 8.48
CA THR A 259 14.57 -15.62 7.79
C THR A 259 15.35 -15.23 6.54
N ASN A 260 15.45 -13.91 6.31
CA ASN A 260 16.13 -13.33 5.17
C ASN A 260 16.85 -12.04 5.57
N ILE A 261 17.82 -11.63 4.74
CA ILE A 261 18.67 -10.46 5.00
C ILE A 261 17.86 -9.16 5.04
N MET A 262 16.88 -9.01 4.17
CA MET A 262 16.03 -7.81 4.15
C MET A 262 15.28 -7.66 5.49
N GLY A 263 14.62 -8.71 5.96
CA GLY A 263 13.94 -8.70 7.26
C GLY A 263 14.91 -8.48 8.44
N ALA A 264 16.07 -9.14 8.41
CA ALA A 264 17.12 -8.95 9.42
C ALA A 264 17.66 -7.52 9.45
N SER A 265 17.86 -6.89 8.27
CA SER A 265 18.30 -5.50 8.16
C SER A 265 17.26 -4.53 8.74
N LYS A 266 15.98 -4.76 8.50
CA LYS A 266 14.89 -3.95 9.07
C LYS A 266 14.77 -4.14 10.58
N ARG A 267 14.91 -5.38 11.09
CA ARG A 267 14.94 -5.63 12.55
C ARG A 267 16.12 -4.93 13.22
N LEU A 268 17.29 -4.97 12.61
CA LEU A 268 18.46 -4.28 13.16
C LEU A 268 18.27 -2.75 13.16
N ALA A 269 17.65 -2.19 12.12
CA ALA A 269 17.26 -0.78 12.08
C ALA A 269 16.30 -0.41 13.22
N GLU A 270 15.29 -1.24 13.52
CA GLU A 270 14.42 -1.03 14.68
C GLU A 270 15.18 -1.05 16.01
N MET A 271 16.10 -2.00 16.20
CA MET A 271 16.92 -2.09 17.42
C MET A 271 17.84 -0.88 17.59
N ILE A 272 18.33 -0.28 16.50
CA ILE A 272 19.09 0.97 16.54
C ILE A 272 18.21 2.10 17.10
N LEU A 273 16.99 2.28 16.60
CA LEU A 273 16.10 3.33 17.05
C LEU A 273 15.65 3.11 18.51
N GLN A 274 15.35 1.85 18.88
CA GLN A 274 15.05 1.49 20.28
C GLN A 274 16.20 1.85 21.21
N GLY A 275 17.43 1.56 20.78
CA GLY A 275 18.64 1.91 21.53
C GLY A 275 18.87 3.43 21.65
N LEU A 276 18.68 4.18 20.57
CA LEU A 276 18.78 5.65 20.57
C LEU A 276 17.74 6.30 21.48
N ALA A 277 16.51 5.80 21.48
CA ALA A 277 15.44 6.31 22.34
C ALA A 277 15.79 6.22 23.84
N GLN A 278 16.66 5.28 24.25
CA GLN A 278 17.11 5.13 25.65
C GLN A 278 18.20 6.10 26.07
N GLN A 279 18.82 6.83 25.13
CA GLN A 279 19.93 7.74 25.42
C GLN A 279 19.47 9.15 25.86
N ASN A 280 18.32 9.28 26.53
CA ASN A 280 17.70 10.59 26.86
C ASN A 280 17.58 11.51 25.64
N SER A 281 17.22 10.94 24.50
CA SER A 281 16.99 11.69 23.27
C SER A 281 15.75 12.55 23.39
N GLU A 282 15.83 13.82 22.99
CA GLU A 282 14.66 14.68 22.81
C GLU A 282 13.84 14.24 21.58
N THR A 283 14.49 13.55 20.63
CA THR A 283 13.83 12.96 19.47
C THR A 283 13.02 11.73 19.87
N ARG A 284 11.75 11.75 19.56
CA ARG A 284 10.83 10.62 19.75
C ARG A 284 10.94 9.67 18.57
N PHE A 285 11.61 8.54 18.77
CA PHE A 285 11.72 7.47 17.77
C PHE A 285 10.56 6.50 17.87
N CYS A 286 9.90 6.18 16.74
CA CYS A 286 8.94 5.10 16.65
C CYS A 286 9.08 4.34 15.33
N MET A 287 8.64 3.10 15.32
CA MET A 287 8.68 2.18 14.20
C MET A 287 7.28 1.67 13.93
N VAL A 288 6.91 1.54 12.65
CA VAL A 288 5.57 1.04 12.27
C VAL A 288 5.73 -0.14 11.32
N ARG A 289 5.27 -1.30 11.77
CA ARG A 289 5.25 -2.55 11.01
C ARG A 289 3.91 -2.78 10.35
N PHE A 290 3.95 -3.21 9.11
CA PHE A 290 2.79 -3.71 8.38
C PHE A 290 3.24 -4.75 7.34
N GLY A 291 2.27 -5.50 6.81
CA GLY A 291 2.49 -6.53 5.82
C GLY A 291 2.65 -5.98 4.40
N ASN A 292 2.12 -6.71 3.42
CA ASN A 292 2.21 -6.27 2.04
C ASN A 292 1.19 -5.16 1.76
N VAL A 293 1.57 -4.21 0.91
CA VAL A 293 0.65 -3.20 0.40
C VAL A 293 0.32 -3.45 -1.05
N LEU A 294 -0.95 -3.25 -1.39
CA LEU A 294 -1.49 -3.52 -2.72
C LEU A 294 -0.96 -2.55 -3.77
N GLY A 295 -0.72 -3.04 -4.97
CA GLY A 295 -0.29 -2.20 -6.09
C GLY A 295 1.10 -1.57 -5.96
N SER A 296 1.87 -1.90 -4.91
CA SER A 296 3.23 -1.36 -4.77
C SER A 296 4.16 -1.88 -5.86
N SER A 297 5.14 -1.05 -6.26
CA SER A 297 6.10 -1.37 -7.33
C SER A 297 6.77 -2.73 -7.12
N GLY A 298 6.72 -3.60 -8.15
CA GLY A 298 7.28 -4.95 -8.13
C GLY A 298 6.56 -5.94 -7.21
N SER A 299 5.31 -5.65 -6.78
CA SER A 299 4.50 -6.58 -6.00
C SER A 299 3.81 -7.62 -6.90
N VAL A 300 3.20 -8.63 -6.26
CA VAL A 300 2.56 -9.77 -6.92
C VAL A 300 1.42 -9.38 -7.87
N VAL A 301 0.70 -8.31 -7.55
CA VAL A 301 -0.50 -7.90 -8.28
C VAL A 301 -0.21 -7.31 -9.64
N PRO A 302 0.67 -6.31 -9.79
CA PRO A 302 1.10 -5.86 -11.10
C PRO A 302 1.69 -6.99 -11.95
N LEU A 303 2.41 -7.93 -11.32
CA LEU A 303 2.94 -9.10 -12.01
C LEU A 303 1.81 -9.98 -12.57
N PHE A 304 0.79 -10.30 -11.76
CA PHE A 304 -0.34 -11.11 -12.21
C PHE A 304 -1.14 -10.42 -13.33
N ARG A 305 -1.40 -9.11 -13.19
CA ARG A 305 -2.06 -8.34 -14.26
C ARG A 305 -1.30 -8.44 -15.58
N GLN A 306 0.03 -8.27 -15.54
CA GLN A 306 0.86 -8.38 -16.73
C GLN A 306 0.81 -9.82 -17.30
N GLN A 307 0.96 -10.84 -16.48
CA GLN A 307 0.92 -12.24 -16.93
C GLN A 307 -0.45 -12.61 -17.51
N ILE A 308 -1.56 -12.14 -16.92
CA ILE A 308 -2.90 -12.35 -17.46
C ILE A 308 -3.06 -11.63 -18.81
N HIS A 309 -2.62 -10.39 -18.90
CA HIS A 309 -2.64 -9.62 -20.15
C HIS A 309 -1.85 -10.31 -21.28
N ASP A 310 -0.72 -10.95 -20.95
CA ASP A 310 0.14 -11.65 -21.88
C ASP A 310 -0.36 -13.08 -22.21
N GLY A 311 -1.49 -13.51 -21.63
CA GLY A 311 -2.08 -14.83 -21.89
C GLY A 311 -1.57 -15.93 -20.99
N GLY A 312 -0.85 -15.61 -19.91
CA GLY A 312 -0.36 -16.55 -18.92
C GLY A 312 0.99 -17.23 -19.25
N PRO A 313 1.43 -18.20 -18.44
CA PRO A 313 0.81 -18.64 -17.19
C PRO A 313 1.00 -17.61 -16.06
N VAL A 314 0.11 -17.65 -15.05
CA VAL A 314 0.30 -16.90 -13.81
C VAL A 314 1.20 -17.70 -12.88
N THR A 315 2.30 -17.09 -12.43
CA THR A 315 3.30 -17.79 -11.61
C THR A 315 3.10 -17.53 -10.11
N VAL A 316 2.98 -18.61 -9.33
CA VAL A 316 2.84 -18.58 -7.87
C VAL A 316 3.98 -19.37 -7.24
N THR A 317 4.60 -18.85 -6.19
CA THR A 317 5.78 -19.50 -5.59
C THR A 317 5.44 -20.81 -4.85
N HIS A 318 4.28 -20.90 -4.20
CA HIS A 318 3.84 -22.12 -3.53
C HIS A 318 2.32 -22.11 -3.28
N PRO A 319 1.61 -23.24 -3.33
CA PRO A 319 0.15 -23.29 -3.13
C PRO A 319 -0.32 -22.75 -1.77
N GLU A 320 0.50 -22.88 -0.74
CA GLU A 320 0.16 -22.48 0.63
C GLU A 320 0.72 -21.11 1.06
N VAL A 321 1.40 -20.40 0.17
CA VAL A 321 1.89 -19.05 0.48
C VAL A 321 0.72 -18.12 0.76
N SER A 322 0.75 -17.50 1.94
CA SER A 322 -0.22 -16.47 2.31
C SER A 322 0.49 -15.19 2.72
N ARG A 323 -0.18 -14.06 2.50
CA ARG A 323 0.30 -12.72 2.87
C ARG A 323 -0.83 -11.90 3.43
N TYR A 324 -0.48 -11.00 4.33
CA TYR A 324 -1.37 -9.94 4.76
C TYR A 324 -1.35 -8.81 3.74
N PHE A 325 -2.51 -8.21 3.48
CA PHE A 325 -2.62 -7.10 2.54
C PHE A 325 -3.37 -5.91 3.14
N MET A 326 -2.94 -4.72 2.74
CA MET A 326 -3.57 -3.45 3.07
C MET A 326 -3.42 -2.51 1.87
N SER A 327 -4.30 -1.54 1.70
CA SER A 327 -4.10 -0.51 0.68
C SER A 327 -2.94 0.42 1.04
N ILE A 328 -2.32 1.03 0.03
CA ILE A 328 -1.24 2.01 0.27
C ILE A 328 -1.76 3.23 1.03
N PRO A 329 -2.94 3.81 0.68
CA PRO A 329 -3.51 4.93 1.41
C PRO A 329 -3.80 4.61 2.89
N GLU A 330 -4.38 3.43 3.18
CA GLU A 330 -4.65 3.00 4.56
C GLU A 330 -3.35 2.84 5.36
N ALA A 331 -2.34 2.18 4.79
CA ALA A 331 -1.05 2.00 5.45
C ALA A 331 -0.38 3.34 5.77
N ALA A 332 -0.35 4.27 4.81
CA ALA A 332 0.21 5.60 5.00
C ALA A 332 -0.54 6.38 6.10
N GLN A 333 -1.87 6.39 6.05
CA GLN A 333 -2.71 7.05 7.04
C GLN A 333 -2.46 6.52 8.46
N LEU A 334 -2.36 5.19 8.63
CA LEU A 334 -2.09 4.59 9.93
C LEU A 334 -0.66 4.87 10.40
N VAL A 335 0.33 4.96 9.50
CA VAL A 335 1.70 5.39 9.82
C VAL A 335 1.72 6.83 10.36
N LEU A 336 0.98 7.74 9.71
CA LEU A 336 0.86 9.14 10.18
C LEU A 336 0.25 9.21 11.58
N GLN A 337 -0.79 8.44 11.86
CA GLN A 337 -1.44 8.41 13.17
C GLN A 337 -0.57 7.74 14.24
N ALA A 338 0.10 6.64 13.93
CA ALA A 338 1.02 5.96 14.84
C ALA A 338 2.15 6.88 15.31
N SER A 339 2.60 7.79 14.45
CA SER A 339 3.66 8.76 14.77
C SER A 339 3.34 9.63 16.01
N ALA A 340 2.06 9.95 16.22
CA ALA A 340 1.60 10.77 17.34
C ALA A 340 1.45 9.99 18.65
N MET A 341 1.39 8.67 18.58
CA MET A 341 1.11 7.79 19.73
C MET A 341 2.37 7.32 20.45
N GLY A 342 3.53 7.46 19.79
CA GLY A 342 4.82 7.03 20.34
C GLY A 342 5.25 7.85 21.55
N THR A 343 5.91 7.17 22.50
CA THR A 343 6.56 7.77 23.66
C THR A 343 8.09 7.73 23.56
N GLY A 344 8.61 6.93 22.64
CA GLY A 344 10.03 6.74 22.33
C GLY A 344 10.44 5.27 22.40
N GLY A 345 10.95 4.74 21.27
CA GLY A 345 11.34 3.33 21.13
C GLY A 345 10.20 2.36 20.85
N ASP A 346 8.98 2.88 20.62
CA ASP A 346 7.78 2.07 20.38
C ASP A 346 7.81 1.40 19.02
N VAL A 347 7.43 0.11 19.00
CA VAL A 347 7.15 -0.64 17.76
C VAL A 347 5.64 -0.77 17.63
N PHE A 348 5.07 -0.08 16.68
CA PHE A 348 3.66 -0.21 16.32
C PHE A 348 3.48 -1.26 15.24
N VAL A 349 2.36 -1.99 15.31
CA VAL A 349 1.96 -2.99 14.33
C VAL A 349 0.56 -2.65 13.85
N LEU A 350 0.40 -2.52 12.55
CA LEU A 350 -0.92 -2.27 11.97
C LEU A 350 -1.73 -3.57 11.91
N ASP A 351 -3.01 -3.47 12.22
CA ASP A 351 -3.93 -4.59 12.03
C ASP A 351 -4.13 -4.85 10.54
N MET A 352 -3.64 -5.98 10.09
CA MET A 352 -3.68 -6.38 8.68
C MET A 352 -4.89 -7.23 8.32
N GLY A 353 -5.78 -7.53 9.28
CA GLY A 353 -6.89 -8.46 9.08
C GLY A 353 -6.41 -9.90 8.80
N GLU A 354 -7.19 -10.64 8.02
CA GLU A 354 -6.90 -12.04 7.71
C GLU A 354 -5.89 -12.19 6.56
N PRO A 355 -5.00 -13.19 6.62
CA PRO A 355 -4.04 -13.44 5.55
C PRO A 355 -4.71 -14.06 4.32
N VAL A 356 -4.34 -13.61 3.14
CA VAL A 356 -4.86 -14.06 1.85
C VAL A 356 -3.88 -15.05 1.20
N ARG A 357 -4.37 -16.18 0.74
CA ARG A 357 -3.55 -17.14 -0.04
C ARG A 357 -3.30 -16.56 -1.44
N ILE A 358 -2.04 -16.55 -1.85
CA ILE A 358 -1.64 -15.96 -3.14
C ILE A 358 -2.25 -16.70 -4.33
N VAL A 359 -2.41 -18.02 -4.22
CA VAL A 359 -3.08 -18.80 -5.27
C VAL A 359 -4.56 -18.45 -5.43
N ASP A 360 -5.26 -18.13 -4.33
CA ASP A 360 -6.68 -17.74 -4.39
C ASP A 360 -6.83 -16.35 -4.99
N LEU A 361 -5.89 -15.44 -4.67
CA LEU A 361 -5.80 -14.14 -5.33
C LEU A 361 -5.58 -14.28 -6.84
N ALA A 362 -4.64 -15.13 -7.26
CA ALA A 362 -4.39 -15.42 -8.67
C ALA A 362 -5.65 -15.93 -9.38
N ARG A 363 -6.34 -16.91 -8.78
CA ARG A 363 -7.59 -17.48 -9.32
C ARG A 363 -8.67 -16.41 -9.52
N ARG A 364 -8.86 -15.56 -8.51
CA ARG A 364 -9.86 -14.47 -8.58
C ARG A 364 -9.51 -13.49 -9.69
N MET A 365 -8.25 -13.07 -9.80
CA MET A 365 -7.81 -12.14 -10.84
C MET A 365 -7.98 -12.72 -12.24
N ILE A 366 -7.63 -13.97 -12.47
CA ILE A 366 -7.82 -14.66 -13.76
C ILE A 366 -9.31 -14.66 -14.13
N ARG A 367 -10.19 -15.10 -13.24
CA ARG A 367 -11.63 -15.18 -13.51
C ARG A 367 -12.26 -13.81 -13.77
N LEU A 368 -11.93 -12.80 -12.97
CA LEU A 368 -12.45 -11.44 -13.14
C LEU A 368 -11.92 -10.76 -14.42
N SER A 369 -10.85 -11.27 -14.98
CA SER A 369 -10.33 -10.85 -16.31
C SER A 369 -11.01 -11.60 -17.49
N GLY A 370 -12.01 -12.43 -17.19
CA GLY A 370 -12.78 -13.17 -18.22
C GLY A 370 -12.14 -14.49 -18.66
N TYR A 371 -11.13 -14.96 -17.96
CA TYR A 371 -10.49 -16.24 -18.26
C TYR A 371 -10.90 -17.32 -17.24
N ASP A 372 -10.74 -18.58 -17.63
CA ASP A 372 -10.94 -19.74 -16.77
C ASP A 372 -9.60 -20.38 -16.39
N ILE A 373 -9.63 -21.18 -15.34
CA ILE A 373 -8.50 -21.97 -14.83
C ILE A 373 -8.76 -23.48 -14.97
N ASP A 374 -9.98 -23.88 -15.34
CA ASP A 374 -10.37 -25.28 -15.41
C ASP A 374 -9.77 -25.96 -16.66
N ALA A 375 -9.31 -27.21 -16.49
CA ALA A 375 -8.66 -27.95 -17.55
C ALA A 375 -9.57 -28.22 -18.76
N ASP A 376 -10.89 -28.23 -18.54
CA ASP A 376 -11.89 -28.47 -19.57
C ASP A 376 -12.29 -27.20 -20.36
N ALA A 377 -11.82 -26.02 -19.90
CA ALA A 377 -12.11 -24.77 -20.60
C ALA A 377 -11.34 -24.69 -21.94
N PRO A 378 -11.92 -24.01 -22.97
CA PRO A 378 -11.23 -23.81 -24.24
C PRO A 378 -9.86 -23.13 -24.03
N ALA A 379 -8.82 -23.60 -24.71
CA ALA A 379 -7.46 -23.09 -24.54
C ALA A 379 -7.32 -21.58 -24.81
N THR A 380 -8.23 -21.00 -25.61
CA THR A 380 -8.30 -19.56 -25.90
C THR A 380 -8.84 -18.72 -24.74
N HIS A 381 -9.47 -19.35 -23.74
CA HIS A 381 -10.08 -18.70 -22.58
C HIS A 381 -9.53 -19.23 -21.26
N ARG A 382 -8.38 -19.95 -21.30
CA ARG A 382 -7.77 -20.53 -20.11
C ARG A 382 -6.42 -19.91 -19.82
N ILE A 383 -6.18 -19.62 -18.55
CA ILE A 383 -4.86 -19.23 -18.04
C ILE A 383 -4.47 -20.20 -16.92
N ASP A 384 -3.35 -20.89 -17.12
CA ASP A 384 -2.81 -21.83 -16.15
C ASP A 384 -2.08 -21.11 -15.01
N ILE A 385 -2.09 -21.71 -13.81
CA ILE A 385 -1.29 -21.28 -12.66
C ILE A 385 -0.10 -22.25 -12.54
N GLU A 386 1.11 -21.68 -12.64
CA GLU A 386 2.36 -22.42 -12.51
C GLU A 386 2.99 -22.22 -11.14
N PHE A 387 3.37 -23.31 -10.45
CA PHE A 387 4.07 -23.25 -9.18
C PHE A 387 5.59 -23.34 -9.40
N ILE A 388 6.28 -22.19 -9.15
CA ILE A 388 7.70 -22.05 -9.47
C ILE A 388 8.67 -22.32 -8.31
N GLY A 389 8.15 -22.69 -7.13
CA GLY A 389 8.94 -22.89 -5.91
C GLY A 389 9.20 -21.59 -5.13
N LEU A 390 9.46 -21.75 -3.82
CA LEU A 390 9.80 -20.61 -2.95
C LEU A 390 11.12 -19.98 -3.37
N ARG A 391 11.17 -18.64 -3.34
CA ARG A 391 12.40 -17.88 -3.60
C ARG A 391 13.30 -17.90 -2.36
N PRO A 392 14.61 -17.63 -2.52
CA PRO A 392 15.53 -17.52 -1.37
C PRO A 392 15.00 -16.52 -0.33
N GLY A 393 14.96 -16.97 0.92
CA GLY A 393 14.47 -16.16 2.05
C GLY A 393 12.96 -15.94 2.14
N GLU A 394 12.16 -16.50 1.21
CA GLU A 394 10.71 -16.38 1.25
C GLU A 394 10.08 -17.33 2.27
N LYS A 395 9.18 -16.81 3.12
CA LYS A 395 8.38 -17.62 4.07
C LYS A 395 7.07 -18.09 3.43
N LEU A 396 6.56 -19.23 3.85
CA LEU A 396 5.19 -19.66 3.52
C LEU A 396 4.14 -18.71 4.12
N ARG A 397 4.34 -18.34 5.38
CA ARG A 397 3.46 -17.43 6.12
C ARG A 397 4.29 -16.38 6.83
N GLU A 398 3.87 -15.14 6.79
CA GLU A 398 4.49 -14.05 7.56
C GLU A 398 3.80 -13.91 8.92
N GLU A 399 4.55 -13.40 9.89
CA GLU A 399 4.08 -13.15 11.25
C GLU A 399 4.10 -11.64 11.51
N LEU A 400 3.04 -11.10 12.11
CA LEU A 400 2.98 -9.68 12.46
C LEU A 400 3.62 -9.40 13.82
N LEU A 401 3.57 -10.38 14.74
CA LEU A 401 3.95 -10.24 16.14
C LEU A 401 4.74 -11.47 16.63
N LEU A 402 5.54 -11.29 17.67
CA LEU A 402 6.18 -12.36 18.43
C LEU A 402 5.23 -12.85 19.52
N GLY A 403 4.41 -13.86 19.24
CA GLY A 403 3.48 -14.43 20.22
C GLY A 403 2.31 -13.51 20.55
N SER A 404 1.82 -13.54 21.81
CA SER A 404 0.71 -12.74 22.32
C SER A 404 1.15 -11.45 23.04
N ASN A 405 2.35 -10.96 22.79
CA ASN A 405 2.93 -9.80 23.49
C ASN A 405 2.53 -8.50 22.77
N GLU A 406 1.24 -8.26 22.65
CA GLU A 406 0.71 -7.01 22.12
C GLU A 406 -0.11 -6.29 23.19
N THR A 407 -0.01 -4.98 23.21
CA THR A 407 -0.91 -4.11 23.97
C THR A 407 -1.71 -3.26 23.01
N GLY A 408 -3.03 -3.19 23.23
CA GLY A 408 -3.89 -2.28 22.49
C GLY A 408 -3.44 -0.84 22.68
N THR A 409 -3.73 -0.01 21.69
CA THR A 409 -3.51 1.44 21.77
C THR A 409 -4.85 2.17 21.81
N GLY A 410 -4.85 3.50 21.82
CA GLY A 410 -6.07 4.30 21.68
C GLY A 410 -6.68 4.23 20.27
N HIS A 411 -6.05 3.53 19.31
CA HIS A 411 -6.52 3.37 17.93
C HIS A 411 -6.82 1.89 17.65
N PRO A 412 -8.02 1.54 17.12
CA PRO A 412 -8.43 0.14 16.94
C PRO A 412 -7.54 -0.65 15.96
N MET A 413 -6.92 0.03 15.00
CA MET A 413 -6.09 -0.60 13.95
C MET A 413 -4.59 -0.51 14.22
N ILE A 414 -4.16 0.02 15.37
CA ILE A 414 -2.74 0.18 15.71
C ILE A 414 -2.49 -0.49 17.06
N MET A 415 -1.66 -1.51 17.06
CA MET A 415 -1.22 -2.22 18.25
C MET A 415 0.23 -1.83 18.59
N ARG A 416 0.66 -2.04 19.83
CA ARG A 416 2.04 -1.87 20.27
C ARG A 416 2.64 -3.25 20.54
N ALA A 417 3.77 -3.55 19.94
CA ALA A 417 4.53 -4.77 20.20
C ALA A 417 5.53 -4.54 21.36
N GLU A 418 5.56 -5.47 22.29
CA GLU A 418 6.61 -5.53 23.32
C GLU A 418 7.67 -6.52 22.86
N GLU A 419 8.85 -5.98 22.49
CA GLU A 419 9.95 -6.80 21.97
C GLU A 419 11.25 -6.56 22.71
N GLU A 420 12.02 -7.63 22.87
CA GLU A 420 13.37 -7.55 23.38
C GLU A 420 14.27 -6.77 22.40
N TYR A 421 15.09 -5.89 22.93
CA TYR A 421 16.09 -5.13 22.18
C TYR A 421 17.42 -5.06 22.95
N LEU A 422 18.48 -4.71 22.22
CA LEU A 422 19.81 -4.55 22.81
C LEU A 422 20.04 -3.09 23.22
N PRO A 423 20.73 -2.83 24.35
CA PRO A 423 21.20 -1.49 24.66
C PRO A 423 22.05 -0.90 23.53
N TYR A 424 21.93 0.41 23.28
CA TYR A 424 22.56 1.07 22.13
C TYR A 424 24.06 0.79 22.00
N ASN A 425 24.81 0.81 23.11
CA ASN A 425 26.24 0.52 23.12
C ASN A 425 26.59 -0.91 22.64
N GLN A 426 25.68 -1.87 22.83
CA GLN A 426 25.86 -3.23 22.32
C GLN A 426 25.53 -3.31 20.82
N VAL A 427 24.49 -2.61 20.37
CA VAL A 427 24.15 -2.49 18.95
C VAL A 427 25.32 -1.85 18.20
N GLN A 428 25.83 -0.71 18.69
CA GLN A 428 26.94 0.02 18.10
C GLN A 428 28.20 -0.82 17.98
N ARG A 429 28.56 -1.61 19.01
CA ARG A 429 29.74 -2.51 18.97
C ARG A 429 29.59 -3.63 17.93
N LYS A 430 28.38 -4.01 17.57
CA LYS A 430 28.12 -5.04 16.54
C LYS A 430 28.13 -4.46 15.14
N LEU A 431 27.92 -3.14 15.00
CA LEU A 431 27.91 -2.44 13.72
C LEU A 431 29.30 -1.94 13.31
N ASN A 432 30.19 -1.63 14.30
CA ASN A 432 31.60 -1.28 14.11
C ASN A 432 32.49 -2.53 14.02
#